data_5d5fa16ef296d1b000fb9d82a7f3aca5
#
_entry.id   5d5fa16ef296d1b000fb9d82a7f3aca5
#
_cell.length_a   1.000
_cell.length_b   1.000
_cell.length_c   1.000
_cell.angle_alpha   90.00
_cell.angle_beta   90.00
_cell.angle_gamma   90.00
#
_symmetry.space_group_name_H-M   'P 1'
#
loop_
_entity.id
_entity.type
_entity.pdbx_description
1 polymer ?
#
loop_
_entity_poly.entity_id
_entity_poly.type
_entity_poly.pdbx_seq_one_letter_code
_entity_poly.pdbx_strand_id
1 'polypeptide(L)' 'MKPNFHKILETAVEEGVRYGYRRAHKHVENPTEGAIIDNVVEQVMNSLDEWFDFEDEKNETN' A
#
# COMPACT_ATOMS: atom_id res chain seq x y z
N MET A 1 -22.32 -5.93 -16.18
CA MET A 1 -21.58 -6.61 -15.12
C MET A 1 -20.70 -5.60 -14.40
N LYS A 2 -20.78 -5.56 -13.10
CA LYS A 2 -20.02 -4.59 -12.32
C LYS A 2 -18.72 -5.19 -11.84
N PRO A 3 -17.65 -4.42 -11.85
CA PRO A 3 -16.38 -4.90 -11.29
C PRO A 3 -16.51 -5.10 -9.79
N ASN A 4 -15.75 -6.03 -9.28
CA ASN A 4 -15.72 -6.30 -7.85
C ASN A 4 -14.64 -5.45 -7.19
N PHE A 5 -15.02 -4.23 -6.83
CA PHE A 5 -14.06 -3.28 -6.25
C PHE A 5 -13.54 -3.75 -4.90
N HIS A 6 -14.37 -4.45 -4.15
CA HIS A 6 -13.92 -4.97 -2.85
C HIS A 6 -12.76 -5.95 -3.03
N LYS A 7 -12.88 -6.82 -4.01
CA LYS A 7 -11.84 -7.81 -4.26
C LYS A 7 -10.55 -7.15 -4.74
N ILE A 8 -10.71 -6.17 -5.63
CA ILE A 8 -9.55 -5.44 -6.15
C ILE A 8 -8.86 -4.69 -5.01
N LEU A 9 -9.64 -4.03 -4.16
CA LEU A 9 -9.10 -3.30 -3.04
C LEU A 9 -8.37 -4.24 -2.07
N GLU A 10 -8.98 -5.38 -1.78
CA GLU A 10 -8.36 -6.37 -0.89
C GLU A 10 -7.01 -6.84 -1.44
N THR A 11 -6.97 -7.12 -2.74
CA THR A 11 -5.73 -7.55 -3.38
C THR A 11 -4.66 -6.48 -3.27
N ALA A 12 -5.03 -5.23 -3.56
CA ALA A 12 -4.07 -4.14 -3.51
C ALA A 12 -3.51 -3.96 -2.10
N VAL A 13 -4.38 -4.01 -1.10
CA VAL A 13 -3.94 -3.86 0.29
C VAL A 13 -3.04 -5.01 0.69
N GLU A 14 -3.42 -6.23 0.33
CA GLU A 14 -2.62 -7.40 0.71
C GLU A 14 -1.23 -7.34 0.10
N GLU A 15 -1.13 -6.95 -1.16
CA GLU A 15 0.17 -6.82 -1.80
C GLU A 15 1.03 -5.78 -1.09
N GLY A 16 0.42 -4.66 -0.74
CA GLY A 16 1.15 -3.61 -0.05
C GLY A 16 1.63 -4.05 1.32
N VAL A 17 0.78 -4.77 2.05
CA VAL A 17 1.15 -5.25 3.38
C VAL A 17 2.32 -6.22 3.29
N ARG A 18 2.25 -7.17 2.37
CA ARG A 18 3.32 -8.16 2.22
C ARG A 18 4.63 -7.49 1.84
N TYR A 19 4.58 -6.60 0.89
CA TYR A 19 5.77 -5.91 0.42
C TYR A 19 6.36 -5.07 1.55
N GLY A 20 5.51 -4.32 2.25
CA GLY A 20 5.97 -3.46 3.33
C GLY A 20 6.61 -4.25 4.47
N TYR A 21 6.02 -5.39 4.81
CA TYR A 21 6.57 -6.23 5.86
C TYR A 21 7.96 -6.73 5.48
N ARG A 22 8.10 -7.21 4.24
CA ARG A 22 9.41 -7.69 3.77
C ARG A 22 10.42 -6.57 3.75
N ARG A 23 10.01 -5.39 3.30
CA ARG A 23 10.91 -4.26 3.19
C ARG A 23 11.41 -3.83 4.56
N ALA A 24 10.54 -3.88 5.58
CA ALA A 24 10.94 -3.52 6.93
C ALA A 24 12.04 -4.45 7.44
N HIS A 25 12.02 -5.71 7.00
CA HIS A 25 13.00 -6.70 7.46
C HIS A 25 14.20 -6.84 6.55
N LYS A 26 14.28 -6.02 5.50
CA LYS A 26 15.31 -6.22 4.48
C LYS A 26 16.72 -5.98 5.02
N HIS A 27 16.90 -4.92 5.79
CA HIS A 27 18.23 -4.55 6.29
C HIS A 27 18.32 -4.59 7.80
N VAL A 28 17.23 -4.90 8.48
CA VAL A 28 17.18 -4.90 9.93
C VAL A 28 16.55 -6.22 10.37
N GLU A 29 17.28 -6.93 11.23
CA GLU A 29 16.84 -8.24 11.65
C GLU A 29 15.56 -8.17 12.49
N ASN A 30 15.51 -7.21 13.40
CA ASN A 30 14.37 -7.03 14.28
C ASN A 30 13.89 -5.58 14.22
N PRO A 31 13.16 -5.20 13.18
CA PRO A 31 12.69 -3.83 13.08
C PRO A 31 11.69 -3.51 14.19
N THR A 32 11.63 -2.25 14.57
CA THR A 32 10.66 -1.81 15.57
C THR A 32 9.26 -1.87 14.98
N GLU A 33 8.27 -1.88 15.87
CA GLU A 33 6.87 -1.84 15.45
C GLU A 33 6.61 -0.63 14.56
N GLY A 34 7.15 0.54 14.96
CA GLY A 34 6.96 1.75 14.17
C GLY A 34 7.54 1.63 12.78
N ALA A 35 8.72 1.03 12.67
CA ALA A 35 9.35 0.85 11.36
C ALA A 35 8.52 -0.08 10.48
N ILE A 36 7.97 -1.14 11.05
CA ILE A 36 7.13 -2.06 10.30
C ILE A 36 5.88 -1.33 9.83
N ILE A 37 5.22 -0.60 10.72
CA ILE A 37 4.00 0.11 10.37
C ILE A 37 4.27 1.13 9.27
N ASP A 38 5.33 1.92 9.41
CA ASP A 38 5.65 2.93 8.41
C ASP A 38 5.89 2.32 7.05
N ASN A 39 6.63 1.23 6.99
CA ASN A 39 6.88 0.56 5.72
C ASN A 39 5.61 -0.04 5.13
N VAL A 40 4.78 -0.64 5.98
CA VAL A 40 3.54 -1.23 5.50
C VAL A 40 2.62 -0.16 4.94
N VAL A 41 2.44 0.94 5.68
CA VAL A 41 1.57 2.02 5.23
C VAL A 41 2.06 2.59 3.89
N GLU A 42 3.36 2.83 3.81
CA GLU A 42 3.93 3.38 2.58
C GLU A 42 3.68 2.45 1.40
N GLN A 43 3.90 1.16 1.58
CA GLN A 43 3.75 0.23 0.46
C GLN A 43 2.28 -0.02 0.13
N VAL A 44 1.40 0.02 1.12
CA VAL A 44 -0.03 -0.08 0.85
C VAL A 44 -0.49 1.11 0.01
N MET A 45 -0.05 2.31 0.37
CA MET A 45 -0.43 3.49 -0.40
C MET A 45 0.13 3.43 -1.82
N ASN A 46 1.37 2.96 -1.98
CA ASN A 46 1.94 2.79 -3.31
C ASN A 46 1.15 1.78 -4.13
N SER A 47 0.75 0.68 -3.50
CA SER A 47 -0.03 -0.34 -4.18
C SER A 47 -1.39 0.21 -4.61
N LEU A 48 -2.03 0.98 -3.74
CA LEU A 48 -3.31 1.59 -4.07
C LEU A 48 -3.16 2.56 -5.25
N ASP A 49 -2.06 3.30 -5.29
CA ASP A 49 -1.81 4.21 -6.39
C ASP A 49 -1.64 3.47 -7.72
N GLU A 50 -1.13 2.24 -7.68
CA GLU A 50 -0.99 1.43 -8.88
C GLU A 50 -2.33 0.90 -9.38
N TRP A 51 -3.18 0.50 -8.44
CA TRP A 51 -4.45 -0.13 -8.79
C TRP A 51 -5.57 0.87 -9.05
N PHE A 52 -5.46 2.07 -8.47
CA PHE A 52 -6.49 3.09 -8.58
C PHE A 52 -5.86 4.41 -9.00
N ASP A 53 -6.61 5.16 -9.78
CA ASP A 53 -6.15 6.45 -10.30
C ASP A 53 -6.73 7.57 -9.44
N PHE A 54 -5.87 8.27 -8.72
CA PHE A 54 -6.27 9.39 -7.87
C PHE A 54 -5.90 10.74 -8.49
N GLU A 55 -5.72 10.76 -9.78
CA GLU A 55 -5.24 11.94 -10.47
C GLU A 55 -6.18 13.14 -10.28
N ASP A 56 -7.49 12.89 -10.32
CA ASP A 56 -8.47 13.95 -10.13
C ASP A 56 -8.30 14.60 -8.77
N GLU A 57 -8.02 13.80 -7.77
CA GLU A 57 -7.84 14.30 -6.42
C GLU A 57 -6.60 15.16 -6.34
N LYS A 58 -5.53 14.77 -6.99
CA LYS A 58 -4.31 15.56 -7.02
C LYS A 58 -4.52 16.90 -7.70
N ASN A 59 -5.30 16.91 -8.76
CA ASN A 59 -5.58 18.14 -9.48
C ASN A 59 -6.36 19.12 -8.63
N GLU A 60 -7.23 18.63 -7.78
CA GLU A 60 -8.03 19.49 -6.93
C GLU A 60 -7.21 20.19 -5.88
N THR A 61 -6.12 19.60 -5.46
CA THR A 61 -5.29 20.19 -4.43
C THR A 61 -4.39 21.30 -4.95
N ASN A 62 -4.35 21.47 -6.25
CA ASN A 62 -3.61 22.55 -6.85
C ASN A 62 -4.46 23.83 -6.91
#